data_977ac568f805542bfaff37af67434758
#
_entry.id   977ac568f805542bfaff37af67434758
#
_cell.length_a   1.000
_cell.length_b   1.000
_cell.length_c   1.000
_cell.angle_alpha   90.00
_cell.angle_beta   90.00
_cell.angle_gamma   90.00
#
_symmetry.space_group_name_H-M   'P 1'
#
loop_
_entity.id
_entity.type
_entity.pdbx_description
1 polymer ?
#
loop_
_entity_poly.entity_id
_entity_poly.type
_entity_poly.pdbx_seq_one_letter_code
_entity_poly.pdbx_strand_id
1 'polypeptide(L)'
;MSEDQNTQQAPSGDIPAADKPIVIPPAGPSAPVPAADAPSPIEGRLRKAPLRVPDMYEQCSGFTLFGRRIRSLIYSTDVAVIRNSNADAVFAVYPFTAQPAITQALLTVAEAPLFVGVGGGTTTGRRAAELAAVSEMQGAAGVVLNSPATSEMVAQIATTVDIPVVATITKYDEEAAEKVYAGARIVNVAAGRDTPKVIAELRAAFPNLPIIATGGHDATTAQAAVAAGANALIWAPPSVIQLQKDMMTRYRAGMGAHDDDEPAKKESMAEGVPQVVVPPVPDITDMLVADVPAGVVSTIPPEEVAKPVVTKGFVSPFHGFLPRLRRRG
;
A
#
# COMPACT_ATOMS: atom_id res chain seq x y z
N MET A 1 -21.59 -74.56 26.98
CA MET A 1 -21.59 -73.75 25.78
C MET A 1 -21.56 -72.31 26.32
N SER A 2 -20.34 -71.80 26.40
CA SER A 2 -20.03 -70.46 26.98
C SER A 2 -19.53 -69.60 25.82
N GLU A 3 -20.24 -68.54 25.54
CA GLU A 3 -19.80 -67.51 24.57
C GLU A 3 -19.07 -66.39 25.32
N ASP A 4 -17.76 -66.34 25.12
CA ASP A 4 -16.91 -65.21 25.56
C ASP A 4 -17.10 -64.05 24.64
N GLN A 5 -17.68 -62.99 25.17
CA GLN A 5 -17.66 -61.68 24.49
C GLN A 5 -16.44 -60.89 24.99
N ASN A 6 -15.41 -60.88 24.23
CA ASN A 6 -14.23 -60.06 24.44
C ASN A 6 -14.47 -58.64 23.86
N THR A 7 -14.89 -57.74 24.72
CA THR A 7 -15.00 -56.30 24.40
C THR A 7 -13.65 -55.65 24.66
N GLN A 8 -12.86 -55.47 23.60
CA GLN A 8 -11.63 -54.68 23.61
C GLN A 8 -11.99 -53.17 23.75
N GLN A 9 -11.75 -52.64 24.93
CA GLN A 9 -11.82 -51.23 25.23
C GLN A 9 -10.58 -50.54 24.65
N ALA A 10 -10.75 -49.63 23.68
CA ALA A 10 -9.68 -48.82 23.12
C ALA A 10 -9.08 -47.89 24.21
N PRO A 11 -7.75 -47.71 24.23
CA PRO A 11 -7.13 -46.79 25.18
C PRO A 11 -7.52 -45.37 24.90
N SER A 12 -8.10 -44.69 25.92
CA SER A 12 -8.29 -43.24 25.91
C SER A 12 -6.91 -42.56 25.94
N GLY A 13 -6.46 -42.12 24.80
CA GLY A 13 -5.26 -41.27 24.71
C GLY A 13 -5.55 -39.93 25.39
N ASP A 14 -4.85 -39.66 26.48
CA ASP A 14 -4.83 -38.34 27.08
C ASP A 14 -4.30 -37.34 26.01
N ILE A 15 -5.16 -36.42 25.62
CA ILE A 15 -4.77 -35.25 24.84
C ILE A 15 -3.92 -34.40 25.79
N PRO A 16 -2.63 -34.13 25.47
CA PRO A 16 -1.82 -33.27 26.33
C PRO A 16 -2.50 -31.89 26.43
N ALA A 17 -2.62 -31.42 27.67
CA ALA A 17 -3.18 -30.10 27.95
C ALA A 17 -2.46 -29.05 27.12
N ALA A 18 -3.23 -28.21 26.44
CA ALA A 18 -2.71 -27.11 25.61
C ALA A 18 -1.62 -26.35 26.37
N ASP A 19 -0.46 -26.23 25.75
CA ASP A 19 0.67 -25.48 26.29
C ASP A 19 0.20 -24.09 26.73
N LYS A 20 0.49 -23.76 27.98
CA LYS A 20 0.22 -22.42 28.48
C LYS A 20 0.93 -21.42 27.58
N PRO A 21 0.26 -20.33 27.15
CA PRO A 21 0.89 -19.33 26.30
C PRO A 21 2.20 -18.86 26.96
N ILE A 22 3.28 -18.92 26.20
CA ILE A 22 4.58 -18.37 26.63
C ILE A 22 4.39 -16.86 26.79
N VAL A 23 4.21 -16.40 28.01
CA VAL A 23 4.21 -14.97 28.31
C VAL A 23 5.67 -14.51 28.24
N ILE A 24 6.06 -13.95 27.10
CA ILE A 24 7.33 -13.23 26.99
C ILE A 24 7.15 -11.94 27.80
N PRO A 25 7.86 -11.75 28.91
CA PRO A 25 7.76 -10.50 29.67
C PRO A 25 8.13 -9.35 28.74
N PRO A 26 7.48 -8.18 28.83
CA PRO A 26 7.89 -7.02 28.04
C PRO A 26 9.36 -6.76 28.32
N ALA A 27 10.14 -6.65 27.25
CA ALA A 27 11.53 -6.23 27.37
C ALA A 27 11.53 -4.90 28.14
N GLY A 28 12.11 -4.92 29.34
CA GLY A 28 12.27 -3.71 30.14
C GLY A 28 12.97 -2.65 29.29
N PRO A 29 12.79 -1.35 29.58
CA PRO A 29 13.45 -0.31 28.83
C PRO A 29 14.96 -0.61 28.80
N SER A 30 15.47 -0.98 27.63
CA SER A 30 16.90 -1.14 27.43
C SER A 30 17.54 0.21 27.74
N ALA A 31 18.45 0.22 28.71
CA ALA A 31 19.22 1.43 29.02
C ALA A 31 19.81 1.97 27.69
N PRO A 32 19.74 3.28 27.44
CA PRO A 32 20.30 3.83 26.22
C PRO A 32 21.81 3.50 26.15
N VAL A 33 22.18 2.74 25.12
CA VAL A 33 23.59 2.49 24.84
C VAL A 33 24.23 3.84 24.50
N PRO A 34 25.36 4.23 25.13
CA PRO A 34 26.01 5.47 24.78
C PRO A 34 26.30 5.54 23.29
N ALA A 35 26.02 6.66 22.65
CA ALA A 35 26.16 6.81 21.20
C ALA A 35 27.60 6.51 20.70
N ALA A 36 28.61 6.65 21.58
CA ALA A 36 30.00 6.33 21.30
C ALA A 36 30.27 4.82 21.12
N ASP A 37 29.42 3.96 21.70
CA ASP A 37 29.60 2.51 21.65
C ASP A 37 28.70 1.84 20.60
N ALA A 38 27.89 2.62 19.86
CA ALA A 38 27.04 2.10 18.81
C ALA A 38 27.91 1.67 17.61
N PRO A 39 27.76 0.44 17.10
CA PRO A 39 28.48 0.01 15.91
C PRO A 39 28.08 0.85 14.71
N SER A 40 29.02 1.04 13.77
CA SER A 40 28.74 1.75 12.52
C SER A 40 27.59 1.06 11.76
N PRO A 41 26.68 1.81 11.14
CA PRO A 41 25.60 1.24 10.37
C PRO A 41 26.14 0.40 9.20
N ILE A 42 25.57 -0.80 9.02
CA ILE A 42 25.89 -1.67 7.89
C ILE A 42 24.98 -1.30 6.75
N GLU A 43 25.53 -0.73 5.68
CA GLU A 43 24.81 -0.33 4.49
C GLU A 43 25.07 -1.29 3.33
N GLY A 44 24.05 -1.51 2.50
CA GLY A 44 24.15 -2.30 1.28
C GLY A 44 23.59 -1.56 0.08
N ARG A 45 24.29 -1.57 -1.05
CA ARG A 45 23.90 -0.83 -2.26
C ARG A 45 22.46 -1.15 -2.72
N LEU A 46 22.04 -2.42 -2.66
CA LEU A 46 20.68 -2.86 -3.03
C LEU A 46 19.66 -2.68 -1.91
N ARG A 47 20.09 -2.21 -0.73
CA ARG A 47 19.24 -1.96 0.44
C ARG A 47 19.02 -0.48 0.71
N LYS A 48 19.71 0.40 -0.02
CA LYS A 48 19.41 1.84 0.00
C LYS A 48 18.03 2.06 -0.60
N ALA A 49 17.21 2.84 0.08
CA ALA A 49 15.93 3.31 -0.46
C ALA A 49 16.17 4.66 -1.16
N PRO A 50 16.29 4.71 -2.50
CA PRO A 50 16.53 5.96 -3.22
C PRO A 50 15.32 6.90 -3.20
N LEU A 51 14.13 6.34 -2.98
CA LEU A 51 12.90 7.12 -2.82
C LEU A 51 12.67 7.40 -1.34
N ARG A 52 13.02 8.59 -0.90
CA ARG A 52 12.87 9.01 0.48
C ARG A 52 11.56 9.76 0.69
N VAL A 53 10.85 9.36 1.73
CA VAL A 53 9.72 10.11 2.27
C VAL A 53 10.25 11.46 2.76
N PRO A 54 9.56 12.59 2.52
CA PRO A 54 9.98 13.89 3.01
C PRO A 54 10.19 13.90 4.54
N ASP A 55 11.27 14.53 5.01
CA ASP A 55 11.70 14.53 6.43
C ASP A 55 10.60 15.04 7.38
N MET A 56 9.72 15.92 6.90
CA MET A 56 8.62 16.42 7.69
C MET A 56 7.65 15.33 8.20
N TYR A 57 7.60 14.16 7.57
CA TYR A 57 6.79 13.03 8.03
C TYR A 57 7.29 12.45 9.34
N GLU A 58 8.54 12.70 9.69
CA GLU A 58 9.12 12.33 10.99
C GLU A 58 8.47 13.09 12.16
N GLN A 59 7.84 14.23 11.91
CA GLN A 59 7.12 15.01 12.90
C GLN A 59 5.78 14.36 13.30
N CYS A 60 5.28 13.38 12.53
CA CYS A 60 4.10 12.63 12.91
C CYS A 60 4.32 11.85 14.19
N SER A 61 3.33 11.86 15.09
CA SER A 61 3.36 11.07 16.33
C SER A 61 3.47 9.57 16.05
N GLY A 62 2.98 9.11 14.90
CA GLY A 62 2.89 7.70 14.56
C GLY A 62 1.79 6.97 15.31
N PHE A 63 1.54 5.75 14.88
CA PHE A 63 0.79 4.73 15.63
C PHE A 63 1.54 3.40 15.55
N THR A 64 1.32 2.54 16.53
CA THR A 64 2.00 1.23 16.56
C THR A 64 1.12 0.18 15.91
N LEU A 65 1.69 -0.54 14.94
CA LEU A 65 1.08 -1.65 14.24
C LEU A 65 1.99 -2.87 14.31
N PHE A 66 1.57 -3.93 14.97
CA PHE A 66 2.37 -5.16 15.14
C PHE A 66 3.82 -4.89 15.60
N GLY A 67 3.98 -4.02 16.59
CA GLY A 67 5.29 -3.63 17.13
C GLY A 67 6.09 -2.61 16.29
N ARG A 68 5.60 -2.22 15.12
CA ARG A 68 6.23 -1.20 14.26
C ARG A 68 5.53 0.15 14.42
N ARG A 69 6.29 1.23 14.51
CA ARG A 69 5.76 2.60 14.48
C ARG A 69 5.56 3.05 13.04
N ILE A 70 4.35 3.49 12.70
CA ILE A 70 3.96 3.95 11.37
C ILE A 70 3.71 5.45 11.42
N ARG A 71 4.49 6.23 10.67
CA ARG A 71 4.39 7.69 10.49
C ARG A 71 4.18 8.08 9.04
N SER A 72 4.58 7.20 8.13
CA SER A 72 4.55 7.43 6.70
C SER A 72 4.00 6.20 5.97
N LEU A 73 3.14 6.43 4.98
CA LEU A 73 2.64 5.38 4.10
C LEU A 73 2.86 5.80 2.65
N ILE A 74 3.45 4.93 1.83
CA ILE A 74 3.58 5.19 0.40
C ILE A 74 2.32 4.76 -0.34
N TYR A 75 1.73 5.67 -1.10
CA TYR A 75 0.59 5.36 -1.97
C TYR A 75 1.09 4.85 -3.31
N SER A 76 1.14 3.55 -3.47
CA SER A 76 1.62 2.93 -4.71
C SER A 76 1.16 1.48 -4.84
N THR A 77 1.02 1.03 -6.09
CA THR A 77 0.94 -0.38 -6.48
C THR A 77 2.08 -0.78 -7.42
N ASP A 78 3.00 0.14 -7.69
CA ASP A 78 4.19 -0.13 -8.47
C ASP A 78 5.25 -0.82 -7.60
N VAL A 79 5.59 -2.04 -7.97
CA VAL A 79 6.51 -2.88 -7.20
C VAL A 79 7.93 -2.30 -7.13
N ALA A 80 8.38 -1.61 -8.19
CA ALA A 80 9.70 -0.99 -8.20
C ALA A 80 9.74 0.22 -7.25
N VAL A 81 8.68 1.02 -7.22
CA VAL A 81 8.53 2.16 -6.31
C VAL A 81 8.44 1.69 -4.86
N ILE A 82 7.60 0.69 -4.58
CA ILE A 82 7.43 0.12 -3.23
C ILE A 82 8.77 -0.40 -2.71
N ARG A 83 9.48 -1.20 -3.51
CA ARG A 83 10.74 -1.83 -3.11
C ARG A 83 11.86 -0.85 -2.82
N ASN A 84 11.83 0.32 -3.44
CA ASN A 84 12.86 1.35 -3.34
C ASN A 84 12.47 2.53 -2.45
N SER A 85 11.42 2.40 -1.63
CA SER A 85 10.95 3.42 -0.70
C SER A 85 11.37 3.12 0.74
N ASN A 86 11.60 4.18 1.53
CA ASN A 86 11.82 4.09 2.98
C ASN A 86 10.55 4.39 3.80
N ALA A 87 9.37 4.36 3.20
CA ALA A 87 8.13 4.55 3.95
C ALA A 87 7.90 3.43 4.98
N ASP A 88 7.30 3.78 6.12
CA ASP A 88 7.03 2.83 7.22
C ASP A 88 5.99 1.77 6.83
N ALA A 89 5.10 2.08 5.88
CA ALA A 89 4.08 1.15 5.37
C ALA A 89 3.73 1.44 3.90
N VAL A 90 3.01 0.52 3.27
CA VAL A 90 2.48 0.65 1.91
C VAL A 90 0.97 0.77 1.97
N PHE A 91 0.40 1.73 1.23
CA PHE A 91 -1.03 1.95 1.08
C PHE A 91 -1.44 1.65 -0.36
N ALA A 92 -1.84 0.40 -0.62
CA ALA A 92 -2.14 -0.10 -1.95
C ALA A 92 -3.65 -0.07 -2.22
N VAL A 93 -4.12 1.07 -2.69
CA VAL A 93 -5.51 1.27 -3.12
C VAL A 93 -5.51 1.69 -4.58
N TYR A 94 -6.33 1.05 -5.39
CA TYR A 94 -6.43 1.33 -6.83
C TYR A 94 -7.89 1.29 -7.31
N PRO A 95 -8.24 1.91 -8.45
CA PRO A 95 -9.64 2.17 -8.84
C PRO A 95 -10.36 0.97 -9.48
N PHE A 96 -9.89 -0.24 -9.21
CA PHE A 96 -10.50 -1.48 -9.70
C PHE A 96 -10.86 -2.39 -8.54
N THR A 97 -11.69 -3.39 -8.78
CA THR A 97 -11.96 -4.45 -7.80
C THR A 97 -10.65 -5.10 -7.38
N ALA A 98 -10.43 -5.22 -6.08
CA ALA A 98 -9.25 -5.86 -5.53
C ALA A 98 -9.10 -7.29 -6.07
N GLN A 99 -7.87 -7.65 -6.43
CA GLN A 99 -7.54 -8.97 -6.97
C GLN A 99 -6.48 -9.61 -6.08
N PRO A 100 -6.74 -10.82 -5.55
CA PRO A 100 -5.77 -11.53 -4.69
C PRO A 100 -4.39 -11.70 -5.32
N ALA A 101 -4.32 -11.86 -6.65
CA ALA A 101 -3.05 -11.97 -7.36
C ALA A 101 -2.20 -10.69 -7.27
N ILE A 102 -2.84 -9.51 -7.32
CA ILE A 102 -2.14 -8.21 -7.16
C ILE A 102 -1.69 -8.06 -5.71
N THR A 103 -2.56 -8.35 -4.74
CA THR A 103 -2.21 -8.34 -3.31
C THR A 103 -1.01 -9.23 -3.03
N GLN A 104 -1.01 -10.45 -3.55
CA GLN A 104 0.11 -11.39 -3.39
C GLN A 104 1.41 -10.88 -4.01
N ALA A 105 1.34 -10.31 -5.20
CA ALA A 105 2.52 -9.73 -5.86
C ALA A 105 3.13 -8.58 -5.03
N LEU A 106 2.28 -7.71 -4.48
CA LEU A 106 2.72 -6.62 -3.62
C LEU A 106 3.33 -7.12 -2.32
N LEU A 107 2.73 -8.11 -1.66
CA LEU A 107 3.25 -8.74 -0.45
C LEU A 107 4.60 -9.42 -0.68
N THR A 108 4.82 -9.98 -1.87
CA THR A 108 6.10 -10.63 -2.22
C THR A 108 7.26 -9.63 -2.28
N VAL A 109 6.99 -8.38 -2.65
CA VAL A 109 8.05 -7.37 -2.84
C VAL A 109 8.14 -6.36 -1.70
N ALA A 110 7.07 -6.11 -0.96
CA ALA A 110 7.03 -5.15 0.12
C ALA A 110 7.78 -5.69 1.36
N GLU A 111 8.73 -4.91 1.88
CA GLU A 111 9.37 -5.19 3.19
C GLU A 111 8.62 -4.48 4.34
N ALA A 112 7.81 -3.51 4.02
CA ALA A 112 6.97 -2.76 4.94
C ALA A 112 5.55 -3.33 5.01
N PRO A 113 4.82 -3.15 6.13
CA PRO A 113 3.42 -3.56 6.26
C PRO A 113 2.55 -3.04 5.13
N LEU A 114 1.71 -3.90 4.55
CA LEU A 114 0.85 -3.58 3.41
C LEU A 114 -0.61 -3.39 3.85
N PHE A 115 -1.16 -2.21 3.57
CA PHE A 115 -2.59 -1.93 3.65
C PHE A 115 -3.21 -2.04 2.27
N VAL A 116 -4.24 -2.86 2.11
CA VAL A 116 -4.86 -3.14 0.80
C VAL A 116 -6.30 -2.67 0.73
N GLY A 117 -6.67 -2.03 -0.37
CA GLY A 117 -8.06 -1.66 -0.65
C GLY A 117 -8.91 -2.89 -0.97
N VAL A 118 -10.01 -3.09 -0.23
CA VAL A 118 -10.90 -4.25 -0.42
C VAL A 118 -12.32 -3.88 -0.82
N GLY A 119 -12.70 -2.60 -0.69
CA GLY A 119 -14.06 -2.20 -1.04
C GLY A 119 -14.39 -0.73 -0.74
N GLY A 120 -15.68 -0.42 -0.76
CA GLY A 120 -16.23 0.93 -0.57
C GLY A 120 -16.36 1.73 -1.88
N GLY A 121 -16.06 1.14 -3.03
CA GLY A 121 -16.28 1.74 -4.34
C GLY A 121 -17.09 0.77 -5.22
N THR A 122 -16.45 0.18 -6.22
CA THR A 122 -17.06 -0.82 -7.11
C THR A 122 -17.32 -2.17 -6.43
N THR A 123 -16.64 -2.43 -5.31
CA THR A 123 -16.77 -3.68 -4.54
C THR A 123 -17.44 -3.41 -3.20
N THR A 124 -18.55 -4.08 -2.94
CA THR A 124 -19.38 -3.88 -1.75
C THR A 124 -19.86 -5.21 -1.16
N GLY A 125 -20.50 -5.15 0.02
CA GLY A 125 -21.16 -6.26 0.67
C GLY A 125 -20.24 -7.47 0.89
N ARG A 126 -20.82 -8.68 0.72
CA ARG A 126 -20.13 -9.95 0.98
C ARG A 126 -18.80 -10.09 0.23
N ARG A 127 -18.72 -9.62 -1.02
CA ARG A 127 -17.47 -9.70 -1.79
C ARG A 127 -16.32 -8.92 -1.16
N ALA A 128 -16.61 -7.75 -0.58
CA ALA A 128 -15.59 -6.97 0.11
C ALA A 128 -15.10 -7.68 1.38
N ALA A 129 -16.00 -8.32 2.13
CA ALA A 129 -15.63 -9.11 3.31
C ALA A 129 -14.80 -10.36 2.92
N GLU A 130 -15.16 -11.06 1.86
CA GLU A 130 -14.39 -12.18 1.33
C GLU A 130 -12.97 -11.75 0.89
N LEU A 131 -12.85 -10.61 0.21
CA LEU A 131 -11.56 -10.06 -0.18
C LEU A 131 -10.72 -9.62 1.03
N ALA A 132 -11.35 -9.08 2.06
CA ALA A 132 -10.68 -8.73 3.31
C ALA A 132 -10.09 -9.97 3.99
N ALA A 133 -10.88 -11.03 4.14
CA ALA A 133 -10.42 -12.30 4.71
C ALA A 133 -9.26 -12.92 3.90
N VAL A 134 -9.37 -12.93 2.56
CA VAL A 134 -8.30 -13.43 1.69
C VAL A 134 -7.03 -12.58 1.83
N SER A 135 -7.17 -11.24 1.89
CA SER A 135 -6.01 -10.35 2.06
C SER A 135 -5.30 -10.56 3.39
N GLU A 136 -6.06 -10.77 4.47
CA GLU A 136 -5.50 -11.12 5.78
C GLU A 136 -4.74 -12.45 5.73
N MET A 137 -5.34 -13.51 5.18
CA MET A 137 -4.69 -14.82 5.03
C MET A 137 -3.43 -14.78 4.15
N GLN A 138 -3.37 -13.83 3.21
CA GLN A 138 -2.16 -13.59 2.42
C GLN A 138 -1.07 -12.84 3.17
N GLY A 139 -1.38 -12.22 4.33
CA GLY A 139 -0.43 -11.49 5.16
C GLY A 139 -0.52 -9.96 5.05
N ALA A 140 -1.62 -9.41 4.57
CA ALA A 140 -1.86 -7.97 4.64
C ALA A 140 -1.87 -7.49 6.09
N ALA A 141 -1.35 -6.30 6.34
CA ALA A 141 -1.28 -5.71 7.67
C ALA A 141 -2.54 -4.89 8.04
N GLY A 142 -3.39 -4.62 7.08
CA GLY A 142 -4.67 -3.94 7.27
C GLY A 142 -5.46 -3.89 5.97
N VAL A 143 -6.76 -3.70 6.08
CA VAL A 143 -7.67 -3.54 4.93
C VAL A 143 -8.26 -2.15 4.91
N VAL A 144 -8.42 -1.61 3.70
CA VAL A 144 -8.87 -0.23 3.48
C VAL A 144 -10.22 -0.24 2.78
N LEU A 145 -11.14 0.53 3.34
CA LEU A 145 -12.42 0.86 2.75
C LEU A 145 -12.44 2.30 2.26
N ASN A 146 -12.80 2.49 1.00
CA ASN A 146 -12.98 3.82 0.42
C ASN A 146 -14.19 4.55 1.00
N SER A 147 -14.24 5.87 0.86
CA SER A 147 -15.25 6.75 1.44
C SER A 147 -16.71 6.30 1.24
N PRO A 148 -17.14 5.75 0.09
CA PRO A 148 -18.52 5.28 -0.08
C PRO A 148 -18.91 4.04 0.74
N ALA A 149 -17.99 3.41 1.47
CA ALA A 149 -18.34 2.31 2.36
C ALA A 149 -19.25 2.80 3.50
N THR A 150 -20.31 2.04 3.79
CA THR A 150 -21.21 2.34 4.89
C THR A 150 -20.69 1.80 6.22
N SER A 151 -21.25 2.26 7.34
CA SER A 151 -20.95 1.77 8.69
C SER A 151 -21.23 0.26 8.81
N GLU A 152 -22.31 -0.25 8.19
CA GLU A 152 -22.62 -1.69 8.18
C GLU A 152 -21.54 -2.50 7.46
N MET A 153 -20.99 -1.96 6.37
CA MET A 153 -19.89 -2.62 5.66
C MET A 153 -18.62 -2.66 6.51
N VAL A 154 -18.33 -1.58 7.24
CA VAL A 154 -17.23 -1.56 8.22
C VAL A 154 -17.45 -2.62 9.29
N ALA A 155 -18.66 -2.70 9.88
CA ALA A 155 -18.99 -3.70 10.90
C ALA A 155 -18.84 -5.14 10.38
N GLN A 156 -19.34 -5.40 9.17
CA GLN A 156 -19.23 -6.72 8.54
C GLN A 156 -17.76 -7.13 8.39
N ILE A 157 -16.90 -6.22 7.91
CA ILE A 157 -15.48 -6.54 7.70
C ILE A 157 -14.74 -6.64 9.03
N ALA A 158 -15.01 -5.74 9.99
CA ALA A 158 -14.39 -5.76 11.31
C ALA A 158 -14.69 -7.04 12.12
N THR A 159 -15.81 -7.73 11.82
CA THR A 159 -16.12 -9.04 12.38
C THR A 159 -15.55 -10.21 11.59
N THR A 160 -15.00 -9.96 10.40
CA THR A 160 -14.48 -10.99 9.49
C THR A 160 -12.98 -11.15 9.62
N VAL A 161 -12.24 -10.07 9.95
CA VAL A 161 -10.78 -10.03 10.01
C VAL A 161 -10.27 -9.55 11.36
N ASP A 162 -9.10 -10.03 11.78
CA ASP A 162 -8.41 -9.59 13.00
C ASP A 162 -7.51 -8.39 12.76
N ILE A 163 -7.05 -8.17 11.50
CA ILE A 163 -6.25 -7.01 11.11
C ILE A 163 -7.10 -5.73 11.11
N PRO A 164 -6.50 -4.54 11.32
CA PRO A 164 -7.25 -3.30 11.39
C PRO A 164 -7.98 -2.98 10.08
N VAL A 165 -9.23 -2.55 10.23
CA VAL A 165 -10.03 -1.93 9.17
C VAL A 165 -9.74 -0.43 9.18
N VAL A 166 -9.29 0.09 8.03
CA VAL A 166 -9.10 1.52 7.77
C VAL A 166 -10.33 2.05 7.03
N ALA A 167 -11.10 2.94 7.65
CA ALA A 167 -12.19 3.63 6.98
C ALA A 167 -11.71 4.96 6.39
N THR A 168 -11.95 5.19 5.10
CA THR A 168 -11.67 6.48 4.48
C THR A 168 -12.88 7.39 4.61
N ILE A 169 -12.64 8.63 5.03
CA ILE A 169 -13.66 9.69 5.13
C ILE A 169 -13.21 10.94 4.38
N THR A 170 -14.17 11.72 3.88
CA THR A 170 -13.94 13.00 3.19
C THR A 170 -14.48 14.19 3.97
N LYS A 171 -15.23 13.95 5.03
CA LYS A 171 -15.80 14.94 5.96
C LYS A 171 -16.01 14.27 7.31
N TYR A 172 -16.14 15.05 8.38
CA TYR A 172 -16.59 14.55 9.67
C TYR A 172 -18.09 14.83 9.81
N ASP A 173 -18.88 13.79 9.92
CA ASP A 173 -20.31 13.80 10.13
C ASP A 173 -20.74 12.57 10.97
N GLU A 174 -22.04 12.40 11.15
CA GLU A 174 -22.60 11.27 11.89
C GLU A 174 -22.17 9.93 11.31
N GLU A 175 -22.20 9.79 9.97
CA GLU A 175 -21.77 8.56 9.27
C GLU A 175 -20.29 8.26 9.51
N ALA A 176 -19.42 9.28 9.54
CA ALA A 176 -18.01 9.10 9.83
C ALA A 176 -17.78 8.61 11.27
N ALA A 177 -18.55 9.13 12.24
CA ALA A 177 -18.52 8.66 13.63
C ALA A 177 -19.04 7.21 13.74
N GLU A 178 -20.13 6.90 13.05
CA GLU A 178 -20.67 5.53 13.00
C GLU A 178 -19.67 4.51 12.46
N LYS A 179 -18.85 4.86 11.44
CA LYS A 179 -17.79 3.97 10.95
C LYS A 179 -16.76 3.62 12.02
N VAL A 180 -16.43 4.56 12.91
CA VAL A 180 -15.53 4.30 14.04
C VAL A 180 -16.20 3.36 15.04
N TYR A 181 -17.45 3.62 15.42
CA TYR A 181 -18.21 2.75 16.32
C TYR A 181 -18.45 1.36 15.72
N ALA A 182 -18.57 1.26 14.40
CA ALA A 182 -18.73 0.00 13.68
C ALA A 182 -17.44 -0.85 13.62
N GLY A 183 -16.31 -0.35 14.13
CA GLY A 183 -15.07 -1.13 14.28
C GLY A 183 -13.92 -0.68 13.37
N ALA A 184 -14.00 0.50 12.73
CA ALA A 184 -12.82 1.08 12.08
C ALA A 184 -11.76 1.42 13.15
N ARG A 185 -10.63 0.71 13.12
CA ARG A 185 -9.53 0.94 14.08
C ARG A 185 -8.58 2.04 13.66
N ILE A 186 -8.64 2.44 12.42
CA ILE A 186 -7.84 3.53 11.82
C ILE A 186 -8.78 4.31 10.90
N VAL A 187 -8.65 5.63 10.88
CA VAL A 187 -9.37 6.47 9.91
C VAL A 187 -8.38 7.17 9.00
N ASN A 188 -8.62 7.04 7.69
CA ASN A 188 -7.92 7.80 6.66
C ASN A 188 -8.76 9.01 6.24
N VAL A 189 -8.27 10.22 6.48
CA VAL A 189 -8.93 11.46 6.09
C VAL A 189 -8.43 11.89 4.73
N ALA A 190 -9.34 11.93 3.74
CA ALA A 190 -9.07 12.30 2.35
C ALA A 190 -9.98 13.47 1.91
N ALA A 191 -9.92 14.59 2.63
CA ALA A 191 -10.80 15.76 2.46
C ALA A 191 -10.15 16.89 1.62
N GLY A 192 -9.05 16.62 0.94
CA GLY A 192 -8.35 17.62 0.15
C GLY A 192 -7.86 18.78 1.01
N ARG A 193 -8.28 20.01 0.70
CA ARG A 193 -7.91 21.24 1.45
C ARG A 193 -8.49 21.27 2.86
N ASP A 194 -9.61 20.60 3.07
CA ASP A 194 -10.30 20.56 4.37
C ASP A 194 -9.75 19.46 5.30
N THR A 195 -8.76 18.68 4.84
CA THR A 195 -8.15 17.59 5.62
C THR A 195 -7.75 18.00 7.04
N PRO A 196 -7.03 19.12 7.29
CA PRO A 196 -6.67 19.52 8.64
C PRO A 196 -7.89 19.82 9.53
N LYS A 197 -8.93 20.45 8.98
CA LYS A 197 -10.18 20.73 9.70
C LYS A 197 -10.88 19.44 10.11
N VAL A 198 -11.06 18.51 9.17
CA VAL A 198 -11.70 17.22 9.43
C VAL A 198 -10.91 16.41 10.45
N ILE A 199 -9.57 16.45 10.41
CA ILE A 199 -8.72 15.79 11.41
C ILE A 199 -8.95 16.38 12.79
N ALA A 200 -9.01 17.72 12.92
CA ALA A 200 -9.23 18.37 14.21
C ALA A 200 -10.61 18.01 14.81
N GLU A 201 -11.66 17.99 13.99
CA GLU A 201 -13.01 17.57 14.39
C GLU A 201 -13.01 16.10 14.83
N LEU A 202 -12.39 15.20 14.07
CA LEU A 202 -12.28 13.78 14.37
C LEU A 202 -11.45 13.53 15.65
N ARG A 203 -10.35 14.28 15.84
CA ARG A 203 -9.48 14.17 17.01
C ARG A 203 -10.18 14.64 18.28
N ALA A 204 -11.02 15.69 18.19
CA ALA A 204 -11.83 16.16 19.31
C ALA A 204 -12.85 15.08 19.76
N ALA A 205 -13.46 14.38 18.81
CA ALA A 205 -14.42 13.30 19.09
C ALA A 205 -13.75 11.99 19.54
N PHE A 206 -12.60 11.67 18.98
CA PHE A 206 -11.87 10.40 19.20
C PHE A 206 -10.39 10.67 19.52
N PRO A 207 -10.05 11.05 20.78
CA PRO A 207 -8.69 11.48 21.14
C PRO A 207 -7.59 10.45 20.88
N ASN A 208 -7.89 9.15 20.96
CA ASN A 208 -6.92 8.07 20.85
C ASN A 208 -6.97 7.32 19.50
N LEU A 209 -7.84 7.71 18.58
CA LEU A 209 -7.99 7.05 17.30
C LEU A 209 -6.78 7.30 16.41
N PRO A 210 -6.14 6.28 15.82
CA PRO A 210 -5.13 6.46 14.79
C PRO A 210 -5.73 7.13 13.56
N ILE A 211 -5.16 8.28 13.16
CA ILE A 211 -5.60 9.08 12.00
C ILE A 211 -4.47 9.14 10.98
N ILE A 212 -4.76 8.70 9.77
CA ILE A 212 -3.91 8.85 8.59
C ILE A 212 -4.47 10.02 7.77
N ALA A 213 -3.62 10.90 7.26
CA ALA A 213 -4.03 11.96 6.35
C ALA A 213 -3.60 11.64 4.91
N THR A 214 -4.57 11.61 4.01
CA THR A 214 -4.34 11.59 2.56
C THR A 214 -4.48 13.00 2.02
N GLY A 215 -3.49 13.45 1.28
CA GLY A 215 -3.49 14.80 0.71
C GLY A 215 -2.62 15.73 1.54
N GLY A 216 -1.68 16.25 0.91
CA GLY A 216 -0.71 17.25 1.28
C GLY A 216 0.07 17.44 0.01
N HIS A 217 -0.46 18.31 -0.89
CA HIS A 217 0.21 18.56 -2.17
C HIS A 217 1.49 19.37 -1.96
N ASP A 218 1.66 19.92 -0.78
CA ASP A 218 2.81 20.71 -0.36
C ASP A 218 3.12 20.50 1.13
N ALA A 219 4.29 20.95 1.53
CA ALA A 219 4.76 20.88 2.91
C ALA A 219 3.83 21.60 3.90
N THR A 220 3.17 22.67 3.47
CA THR A 220 2.30 23.49 4.31
C THR A 220 1.04 22.71 4.70
N THR A 221 0.40 22.07 3.73
CA THR A 221 -0.82 21.28 3.97
C THR A 221 -0.52 20.07 4.84
N ALA A 222 0.64 19.43 4.62
CA ALA A 222 1.06 18.30 5.40
C ALA A 222 1.39 18.70 6.85
N GLN A 223 2.07 19.84 7.08
CA GLN A 223 2.30 20.40 8.42
C GLN A 223 0.99 20.73 9.13
N ALA A 224 0.02 21.32 8.42
CA ALA A 224 -1.29 21.62 8.97
C ALA A 224 -2.04 20.34 9.40
N ALA A 225 -1.94 19.26 8.64
CA ALA A 225 -2.52 17.96 9.00
C ALA A 225 -1.87 17.37 10.26
N VAL A 226 -0.54 17.44 10.38
CA VAL A 226 0.20 17.00 11.58
C VAL A 226 -0.21 17.83 12.78
N ALA A 227 -0.24 19.17 12.65
CA ALA A 227 -0.64 20.08 13.72
C ALA A 227 -2.11 19.85 14.16
N ALA A 228 -2.99 19.44 13.25
CA ALA A 228 -4.37 19.07 13.53
C ALA A 228 -4.50 17.71 14.25
N GLY A 229 -3.43 16.93 14.36
CA GLY A 229 -3.42 15.66 15.08
C GLY A 229 -3.39 14.39 14.21
N ALA A 230 -2.97 14.49 12.95
CA ALA A 230 -2.66 13.29 12.14
C ALA A 230 -1.49 12.51 12.77
N ASN A 231 -1.65 11.19 12.87
CA ASN A 231 -0.59 10.32 13.36
C ASN A 231 0.36 9.90 12.24
N ALA A 232 -0.13 9.77 11.01
CA ALA A 232 0.66 9.39 9.85
C ALA A 232 0.15 10.10 8.59
N LEU A 233 1.04 10.24 7.62
CA LEU A 233 0.71 10.85 6.33
C LEU A 233 0.91 9.86 5.19
N ILE A 234 0.05 9.96 4.18
CA ILE A 234 0.20 9.24 2.92
C ILE A 234 1.04 10.10 1.96
N TRP A 235 2.10 9.51 1.47
CA TRP A 235 2.98 10.08 0.46
C TRP A 235 2.69 9.46 -0.92
N ALA A 236 2.39 10.31 -1.89
CA ALA A 236 2.30 9.91 -3.29
C ALA A 236 3.68 10.16 -3.95
N PRO A 237 4.46 9.12 -4.25
CA PRO A 237 5.77 9.28 -4.87
C PRO A 237 5.62 9.72 -6.33
N PRO A 238 6.70 10.24 -6.96
CA PRO A 238 6.74 10.42 -8.40
C PRO A 238 6.47 9.10 -9.13
N SER A 239 5.77 9.16 -10.25
CA SER A 239 5.57 7.96 -11.08
C SER A 239 6.90 7.45 -11.66
N VAL A 240 6.99 6.16 -11.99
CA VAL A 240 8.16 5.58 -12.66
C VAL A 240 8.53 6.34 -13.93
N ILE A 241 7.53 6.78 -14.70
CA ILE A 241 7.76 7.59 -15.91
C ILE A 241 8.44 8.92 -15.56
N GLN A 242 8.02 9.57 -14.47
CA GLN A 242 8.65 10.81 -14.03
C GLN A 242 10.07 10.56 -13.56
N LEU A 243 10.30 9.54 -12.74
CA LEU A 243 11.62 9.14 -12.27
C LEU A 243 12.58 8.84 -13.42
N GLN A 244 12.11 8.14 -14.47
CA GLN A 244 12.90 7.89 -15.69
C GLN A 244 13.25 9.18 -16.43
N LYS A 245 12.30 10.09 -16.59
CA LYS A 245 12.56 11.40 -17.23
C LYS A 245 13.60 12.20 -16.46
N ASP A 246 13.47 12.25 -15.14
CA ASP A 246 14.41 12.98 -14.28
C ASP A 246 15.81 12.37 -14.36
N MET A 247 15.92 11.05 -14.33
CA MET A 247 17.19 10.34 -14.50
C MET A 247 17.81 10.61 -15.87
N MET A 248 17.03 10.53 -16.96
CA MET A 248 17.53 10.84 -18.30
C MET A 248 17.97 12.29 -18.47
N THR A 249 17.32 13.22 -17.75
CA THR A 249 17.73 14.62 -17.72
C THR A 249 19.08 14.78 -17.02
N ARG A 250 19.30 14.12 -15.89
CA ARG A 250 20.58 14.09 -15.17
C ARG A 250 21.70 13.50 -16.04
N TYR A 251 21.46 12.38 -16.71
CA TYR A 251 22.45 11.78 -17.62
C TYR A 251 22.84 12.71 -18.77
N ARG A 252 21.87 13.42 -19.38
CA ARG A 252 22.14 14.39 -20.44
C ARG A 252 22.92 15.60 -19.95
N ALA A 253 22.74 15.96 -18.69
CA ALA A 253 23.51 17.02 -18.03
C ALA A 253 24.91 16.57 -17.58
N GLY A 254 25.28 15.31 -17.83
CA GLY A 254 26.59 14.76 -17.42
C GLY A 254 26.67 14.44 -15.92
N MET A 255 25.56 14.49 -15.21
CA MET A 255 25.48 14.09 -13.79
C MET A 255 25.22 12.58 -13.73
N GLY A 256 26.01 11.85 -12.95
CA GLY A 256 25.82 10.42 -12.72
C GLY A 256 24.49 10.11 -12.02
N ALA A 257 24.07 8.85 -12.02
CA ALA A 257 22.83 8.41 -11.38
C ALA A 257 22.86 8.53 -9.84
N HIS A 258 23.98 8.87 -9.24
CA HIS A 258 24.27 8.82 -7.80
C HIS A 258 25.02 10.05 -7.29
N ASP A 259 24.53 11.26 -7.55
CA ASP A 259 25.13 12.48 -7.01
C ASP A 259 24.78 12.76 -5.54
N ASP A 260 24.20 11.81 -4.84
CA ASP A 260 24.01 11.91 -3.37
C ASP A 260 25.23 11.42 -2.57
N ASP A 261 26.26 10.84 -3.23
CA ASP A 261 27.51 10.40 -2.62
C ASP A 261 28.71 11.01 -3.38
N GLU A 262 29.40 11.98 -2.78
CA GLU A 262 30.72 12.58 -3.12
C GLU A 262 31.06 12.85 -4.61
N PRO A 263 31.71 13.96 -4.93
CA PRO A 263 32.12 14.23 -6.31
C PRO A 263 33.06 13.11 -6.78
N ALA A 264 32.54 12.25 -7.67
CA ALA A 264 33.35 11.23 -8.32
C ALA A 264 34.53 11.92 -8.99
N LYS A 265 35.73 11.63 -8.50
CA LYS A 265 36.98 11.94 -9.22
C LYS A 265 36.79 11.46 -10.64
N LYS A 266 36.95 12.36 -11.62
CA LYS A 266 37.02 12.04 -13.03
C LYS A 266 38.24 11.13 -13.21
N GLU A 267 38.07 9.83 -13.06
CA GLU A 267 39.00 8.87 -13.63
C GLU A 267 38.78 8.89 -15.13
N SER A 268 39.81 9.32 -15.82
CA SER A 268 39.87 9.28 -17.26
C SER A 268 39.62 7.85 -17.72
N MET A 269 38.54 7.62 -18.45
CA MET A 269 38.28 6.32 -19.07
C MET A 269 39.43 6.06 -20.06
N ALA A 270 40.29 5.11 -19.68
CA ALA A 270 41.32 4.56 -20.54
C ALA A 270 40.65 3.98 -21.80
N GLU A 271 41.20 4.36 -22.94
CA GLU A 271 40.96 3.76 -24.27
C GLU A 271 41.11 2.24 -24.15
N GLY A 272 40.08 1.47 -24.53
CA GLY A 272 40.21 0.02 -24.67
C GLY A 272 39.00 -0.85 -24.33
N VAL A 273 37.77 -0.34 -24.33
CA VAL A 273 36.60 -1.22 -24.26
C VAL A 273 36.27 -1.70 -25.68
N PRO A 274 36.34 -3.03 -26.00
CA PRO A 274 35.92 -3.54 -27.29
C PRO A 274 34.43 -3.23 -27.50
N GLN A 275 34.11 -2.61 -28.62
CA GLN A 275 32.73 -2.42 -29.05
C GLN A 275 32.09 -3.80 -29.19
N VAL A 276 31.15 -4.12 -28.34
CA VAL A 276 30.26 -5.27 -28.52
C VAL A 276 29.36 -4.92 -29.71
N VAL A 277 29.64 -5.52 -30.85
CA VAL A 277 28.73 -5.46 -32.01
C VAL A 277 27.48 -6.21 -31.64
N VAL A 278 26.43 -5.49 -31.27
CA VAL A 278 25.10 -6.08 -31.08
C VAL A 278 24.57 -6.46 -32.46
N PRO A 279 24.30 -7.75 -32.73
CA PRO A 279 23.72 -8.14 -34.03
C PRO A 279 22.37 -7.42 -34.22
N PRO A 280 21.98 -7.06 -35.44
CA PRO A 280 20.68 -6.44 -35.69
C PRO A 280 19.56 -7.35 -35.14
N VAL A 281 18.66 -6.74 -34.38
CA VAL A 281 17.46 -7.44 -33.89
C VAL A 281 16.68 -7.87 -35.14
N PRO A 282 16.37 -9.18 -35.31
CA PRO A 282 15.56 -9.62 -36.43
C PRO A 282 14.19 -8.93 -36.38
N ASP A 283 13.74 -8.43 -37.51
CA ASP A 283 12.43 -7.82 -37.67
C ASP A 283 11.37 -8.91 -37.46
N ILE A 284 10.70 -8.89 -36.33
CA ILE A 284 9.66 -9.87 -35.97
C ILE A 284 8.31 -9.60 -36.65
N THR A 285 8.23 -8.57 -37.52
CA THR A 285 7.00 -8.22 -38.22
C THR A 285 6.57 -9.32 -39.20
N ASP A 286 7.51 -10.10 -39.74
CA ASP A 286 7.23 -11.22 -40.65
C ASP A 286 6.91 -12.55 -39.97
N MET A 287 7.08 -12.66 -38.62
CA MET A 287 6.76 -13.89 -37.86
C MET A 287 5.31 -13.94 -37.36
N LEU A 288 4.54 -12.88 -37.52
CA LEU A 288 3.13 -12.80 -37.04
C LEU A 288 2.10 -13.15 -38.12
N VAL A 289 2.52 -13.57 -39.31
CA VAL A 289 1.62 -13.90 -40.43
C VAL A 289 1.79 -15.35 -40.91
N ALA A 290 2.06 -16.30 -40.03
CA ALA A 290 2.00 -17.71 -40.39
C ALA A 290 1.00 -18.44 -39.49
N ASP A 291 -0.08 -18.91 -40.12
CA ASP A 291 -0.99 -19.99 -39.69
C ASP A 291 -1.91 -19.71 -38.49
N VAL A 292 -2.91 -18.85 -38.69
CA VAL A 292 -4.21 -19.06 -38.05
C VAL A 292 -5.06 -19.87 -39.02
N PRO A 293 -5.44 -21.12 -38.70
CA PRO A 293 -6.32 -21.89 -39.59
C PRO A 293 -7.67 -21.20 -39.68
N ALA A 294 -8.10 -20.91 -40.91
CA ALA A 294 -9.42 -20.38 -41.23
C ALA A 294 -10.50 -21.39 -40.77
N GLY A 295 -11.19 -21.11 -39.65
CA GLY A 295 -12.26 -21.98 -39.24
C GLY A 295 -12.87 -21.78 -37.85
N VAL A 296 -12.68 -20.66 -37.17
CA VAL A 296 -13.50 -20.33 -36.01
C VAL A 296 -14.04 -18.89 -36.13
N VAL A 297 -15.06 -18.73 -36.95
CA VAL A 297 -15.88 -17.53 -36.89
C VAL A 297 -16.91 -17.75 -35.77
N SER A 298 -16.62 -17.16 -34.60
CA SER A 298 -17.60 -17.06 -33.53
C SER A 298 -18.66 -16.05 -33.97
N THR A 299 -19.86 -16.56 -34.31
CA THR A 299 -21.03 -15.75 -34.54
C THR A 299 -21.61 -15.26 -33.24
N ILE A 300 -21.13 -14.12 -32.77
CA ILE A 300 -21.82 -13.30 -31.76
C ILE A 300 -22.66 -12.28 -32.55
N PRO A 301 -23.99 -12.23 -32.36
CA PRO A 301 -24.84 -11.25 -33.06
C PRO A 301 -24.47 -9.83 -32.61
N PRO A 302 -24.51 -8.80 -33.48
CA PRO A 302 -24.09 -7.45 -33.16
C PRO A 302 -25.15 -6.61 -32.42
N GLU A 303 -26.01 -7.18 -31.64
CA GLU A 303 -27.13 -6.48 -30.99
C GLU A 303 -27.17 -6.64 -29.48
N GLU A 304 -26.07 -6.42 -28.78
CA GLU A 304 -26.12 -6.09 -27.33
C GLU A 304 -24.82 -5.42 -26.84
N VAL A 305 -24.43 -4.34 -27.50
CA VAL A 305 -23.55 -3.38 -26.88
C VAL A 305 -24.40 -2.50 -25.99
N ALA A 306 -24.50 -2.87 -24.72
CA ALA A 306 -25.15 -2.05 -23.72
C ALA A 306 -24.56 -0.64 -23.75
N LYS A 307 -25.41 0.36 -23.97
CA LYS A 307 -25.06 1.78 -23.93
C LYS A 307 -24.34 2.06 -22.59
N PRO A 308 -23.24 2.80 -22.58
CA PRO A 308 -22.57 3.13 -21.34
C PRO A 308 -23.53 3.89 -20.43
N VAL A 309 -23.78 3.34 -19.25
CA VAL A 309 -24.51 4.04 -18.18
C VAL A 309 -23.62 5.16 -17.74
N VAL A 310 -23.94 6.39 -18.13
CA VAL A 310 -23.32 7.61 -17.64
C VAL A 310 -23.81 7.79 -16.21
N THR A 311 -23.08 7.22 -15.24
CA THR A 311 -23.25 7.57 -13.83
C THR A 311 -22.69 8.96 -13.61
N LYS A 312 -23.58 9.93 -13.40
CA LYS A 312 -23.21 11.27 -12.93
C LYS A 312 -22.49 11.14 -11.60
N GLY A 313 -21.21 11.54 -11.57
CA GLY A 313 -20.59 12.05 -10.35
C GLY A 313 -19.69 11.12 -9.56
N PHE A 314 -18.81 10.33 -10.18
CA PHE A 314 -17.64 9.84 -9.47
C PHE A 314 -16.49 10.84 -9.66
N VAL A 315 -16.32 11.77 -8.72
CA VAL A 315 -15.12 12.59 -8.62
C VAL A 315 -14.10 11.79 -7.84
N SER A 316 -13.16 11.17 -8.55
CA SER A 316 -11.98 10.58 -7.91
C SER A 316 -11.30 11.67 -7.07
N PRO A 317 -10.96 11.42 -5.80
CA PRO A 317 -10.22 12.38 -4.97
C PRO A 317 -8.85 12.76 -5.55
N PHE A 318 -8.42 12.10 -6.63
CA PHE A 318 -7.16 12.32 -7.32
C PHE A 318 -7.26 13.10 -8.63
N HIS A 319 -8.42 13.66 -9.00
CA HIS A 319 -8.57 14.47 -10.23
C HIS A 319 -7.75 15.78 -10.24
N GLY A 320 -7.03 16.10 -9.17
CA GLY A 320 -6.11 17.23 -9.09
C GLY A 320 -4.69 16.99 -9.60
N PHE A 321 -4.32 15.76 -9.95
CA PHE A 321 -2.93 15.40 -10.26
C PHE A 321 -2.52 15.45 -11.73
N LEU A 322 -3.42 15.74 -12.66
CA LEU A 322 -3.03 15.93 -14.07
C LEU A 322 -2.86 17.44 -14.36
N PRO A 323 -1.64 17.89 -14.72
CA PRO A 323 -1.46 19.25 -15.20
C PRO A 323 -2.27 19.42 -16.48
N ARG A 324 -3.16 20.42 -16.48
CA ARG A 324 -3.89 20.85 -17.69
C ARG A 324 -2.86 21.24 -18.76
N LEU A 325 -2.69 20.41 -19.76
CA LEU A 325 -2.04 20.79 -21.00
C LEU A 325 -2.87 21.93 -21.63
N ARG A 326 -2.38 23.18 -21.49
CA ARG A 326 -2.90 24.30 -22.27
C ARG A 326 -2.65 23.98 -23.73
N ARG A 327 -3.71 23.69 -24.48
CA ARG A 327 -3.69 23.81 -25.94
C ARG A 327 -3.54 25.30 -26.24
N ARG A 328 -2.37 25.69 -26.78
CA ARG A 328 -2.25 26.91 -27.56
C ARG A 328 -2.86 26.60 -28.93
N GLY A 329 -3.96 27.25 -29.28
CA GLY A 329 -4.46 27.44 -30.64
C GLY A 329 -3.63 28.48 -31.34
#